data_d6deea6aa2374a579932bead2df68163
#
_entry.id   d6deea6aa2374a579932bead2df68163
#
_cell.length_a   1.000
_cell.length_b   1.000
_cell.length_c   1.000
_cell.angle_alpha   90.00
_cell.angle_beta   90.00
_cell.angle_gamma   90.00
#
_symmetry.space_group_name_H-M   'P 1'
#
loop_
_entity.id
_entity.type
_entity.pdbx_description
1 polymer ?
#
loop_
_entity_poly.entity_id
_entity_poly.type
_entity_poly.pdbx_seq_one_letter_code
_entity_poly.pdbx_strand_id
1 'polypeptide(L)'
;MEEQKYNLKESLAELDKLFDLSAKETDKTACEALAEKARIIYEQYPESEDIALLYARILVNLSTKQIELEELETTVEKLEKLQQKFRDSPDIALHYAITLLILSNKQTELKEIEATAEKLENLQQKFQDSHDIALRYARILFTLST
;
A
#
# COMPACT_ATOMS: atom_id res chain seq x y z
N MET A 1 -13.83 10.28 -28.14
CA MET A 1 -13.73 9.61 -26.85
C MET A 1 -12.58 8.61 -26.89
N GLU A 2 -11.75 8.65 -25.90
CA GLU A 2 -10.61 7.74 -25.84
C GLU A 2 -11.09 6.35 -25.42
N GLU A 3 -10.70 5.35 -26.18
CA GLU A 3 -11.04 3.99 -25.84
C GLU A 3 -10.10 3.46 -24.79
N GLN A 4 -10.64 2.68 -23.86
CA GLN A 4 -9.82 1.99 -22.88
C GLN A 4 -9.04 0.88 -23.59
N LYS A 5 -7.76 0.79 -23.28
CA LYS A 5 -6.87 -0.17 -23.90
C LYS A 5 -7.29 -1.62 -23.60
N TYR A 6 -7.81 -1.85 -22.39
CA TYR A 6 -8.24 -3.16 -21.93
C TYR A 6 -9.62 -3.04 -21.30
N ASN A 7 -10.42 -4.11 -21.40
CA ASN A 7 -11.63 -4.21 -20.59
C ASN A 7 -11.25 -4.58 -19.15
N LEU A 8 -12.21 -4.57 -18.25
CA LEU A 8 -11.94 -4.83 -16.83
C LEU A 8 -11.24 -6.18 -16.59
N LYS A 9 -11.69 -7.23 -17.26
CA LYS A 9 -11.12 -8.56 -17.13
C LYS A 9 -9.66 -8.59 -17.59
N GLU A 10 -9.39 -7.97 -18.73
CA GLU A 10 -8.03 -7.89 -19.26
C GLU A 10 -7.13 -7.04 -18.36
N SER A 11 -7.69 -5.97 -17.80
CA SER A 11 -6.95 -5.08 -16.89
C SER A 11 -6.59 -5.81 -15.59
N LEU A 12 -7.51 -6.63 -15.06
CA LEU A 12 -7.23 -7.44 -13.88
C LEU A 12 -6.10 -8.45 -14.17
N ALA A 13 -6.15 -9.09 -15.33
CA ALA A 13 -5.11 -10.04 -15.74
C ALA A 13 -3.76 -9.35 -15.88
N GLU A 14 -3.75 -8.16 -16.46
CA GLU A 14 -2.51 -7.38 -16.61
C GLU A 14 -1.95 -6.97 -15.24
N LEU A 15 -2.81 -6.54 -14.34
CA LEU A 15 -2.38 -6.18 -12.98
C LEU A 15 -1.83 -7.38 -12.22
N ASP A 16 -2.45 -8.55 -12.36
CA ASP A 16 -1.91 -9.78 -11.76
C ASP A 16 -0.50 -10.04 -12.25
N LYS A 17 -0.27 -9.87 -13.54
CA LYS A 17 1.04 -10.04 -14.14
C LYS A 17 2.04 -9.02 -13.58
N LEU A 18 1.62 -7.75 -13.49
CA LEU A 18 2.47 -6.70 -12.92
C LEU A 18 2.79 -6.98 -11.45
N PHE A 19 1.82 -7.49 -10.71
CA PHE A 19 2.02 -7.86 -9.32
C PHE A 19 3.07 -8.97 -9.20
N ASP A 20 2.95 -10.03 -9.99
CA ASP A 20 3.92 -11.13 -9.99
C ASP A 20 5.33 -10.63 -10.31
N LEU A 21 5.44 -9.74 -11.29
CA LEU A 21 6.72 -9.15 -11.65
C LEU A 21 7.28 -8.29 -10.52
N SER A 22 6.42 -7.49 -9.87
CA SER A 22 6.86 -6.62 -8.77
C SER A 22 7.33 -7.41 -7.56
N ALA A 23 6.71 -8.57 -7.31
CA ALA A 23 7.09 -9.41 -6.19
C ALA A 23 8.48 -10.03 -6.38
N LYS A 24 8.87 -10.25 -7.63
CA LYS A 24 10.17 -10.87 -7.97
C LYS A 24 11.26 -9.84 -8.24
N GLU A 25 10.89 -8.61 -8.58
CA GLU A 25 11.83 -7.58 -8.97
C GLU A 25 12.62 -7.08 -7.77
N THR A 26 13.93 -6.96 -7.92
CA THR A 26 14.80 -6.45 -6.87
C THR A 26 15.27 -5.03 -7.10
N ASP A 27 15.16 -4.54 -8.35
CA ASP A 27 15.60 -3.19 -8.70
C ASP A 27 14.48 -2.17 -8.44
N LYS A 28 14.82 -1.13 -7.66
CA LYS A 28 13.85 -0.09 -7.30
C LYS A 28 13.26 0.61 -8.53
N THR A 29 14.09 0.98 -9.49
CA THR A 29 13.64 1.69 -10.70
C THR A 29 12.66 0.84 -11.49
N ALA A 30 12.93 -0.47 -11.61
CA ALA A 30 12.03 -1.39 -12.28
C ALA A 30 10.71 -1.51 -11.53
N CYS A 31 10.76 -1.57 -10.19
CA CYS A 31 9.53 -1.59 -9.37
C CYS A 31 8.72 -0.31 -9.55
N GLU A 32 9.37 0.84 -9.61
CA GLU A 32 8.70 2.12 -9.86
C GLU A 32 7.98 2.12 -11.21
N ALA A 33 8.62 1.55 -12.25
CA ALA A 33 8.00 1.46 -13.57
C ALA A 33 6.76 0.55 -13.54
N LEU A 34 6.83 -0.57 -12.82
CA LEU A 34 5.69 -1.46 -12.67
C LEU A 34 4.54 -0.79 -11.92
N ALA A 35 4.85 -0.05 -10.87
CA ALA A 35 3.85 0.68 -10.09
C ALA A 35 3.19 1.77 -10.94
N GLU A 36 3.95 2.43 -11.82
CA GLU A 36 3.39 3.46 -12.69
C GLU A 36 2.42 2.85 -13.72
N LYS A 37 2.76 1.69 -14.29
CA LYS A 37 1.85 0.98 -15.18
C LYS A 37 0.56 0.59 -14.44
N ALA A 38 0.70 0.13 -13.20
CA ALA A 38 -0.45 -0.22 -12.38
C ALA A 38 -1.32 1.00 -12.07
N ARG A 39 -0.70 2.16 -11.80
CA ARG A 39 -1.43 3.40 -11.55
C ARG A 39 -2.30 3.78 -12.74
N ILE A 40 -1.75 3.67 -13.94
CA ILE A 40 -2.50 4.00 -15.17
C ILE A 40 -3.73 3.11 -15.30
N ILE A 41 -3.59 1.83 -15.02
CA ILE A 41 -4.72 0.90 -15.06
C ILE A 41 -5.76 1.25 -13.99
N TYR A 42 -5.29 1.53 -12.77
CA TYR A 42 -6.19 1.90 -11.68
C TYR A 42 -7.01 3.15 -12.03
N GLU A 43 -6.39 4.14 -12.66
CA GLU A 43 -7.10 5.38 -13.02
C GLU A 43 -8.17 5.17 -14.09
N GLN A 44 -8.09 4.10 -14.86
CA GLN A 44 -9.14 3.73 -15.81
C GLN A 44 -10.36 3.08 -15.13
N TYR A 45 -10.15 2.47 -13.97
CA TYR A 45 -11.19 1.77 -13.22
C TYR A 45 -11.15 2.18 -11.74
N PRO A 46 -11.32 3.47 -11.44
CA PRO A 46 -11.09 3.96 -10.07
C PRO A 46 -12.12 3.47 -9.06
N GLU A 47 -13.25 2.92 -9.53
CA GLU A 47 -14.29 2.40 -8.64
C GLU A 47 -14.17 0.89 -8.39
N SER A 48 -13.22 0.20 -9.05
CA SER A 48 -13.05 -1.23 -8.89
C SER A 48 -12.20 -1.55 -7.67
N GLU A 49 -12.79 -2.19 -6.67
CA GLU A 49 -12.05 -2.61 -5.49
C GLU A 49 -10.98 -3.65 -5.83
N ASP A 50 -11.28 -4.57 -6.76
CA ASP A 50 -10.32 -5.60 -7.18
C ASP A 50 -9.08 -4.97 -7.83
N ILE A 51 -9.28 -3.98 -8.70
CA ILE A 51 -8.19 -3.23 -9.32
C ILE A 51 -7.39 -2.49 -8.25
N ALA A 52 -8.09 -1.82 -7.33
CA ALA A 52 -7.45 -1.05 -6.25
C ALA A 52 -6.61 -1.96 -5.35
N LEU A 53 -7.11 -3.16 -5.05
CA LEU A 53 -6.36 -4.09 -4.20
C LEU A 53 -5.07 -4.56 -4.87
N LEU A 54 -5.12 -4.89 -6.15
CA LEU A 54 -3.90 -5.28 -6.88
C LEU A 54 -2.90 -4.13 -6.95
N TYR A 55 -3.38 -2.92 -7.20
CA TYR A 55 -2.53 -1.74 -7.18
C TYR A 55 -1.90 -1.55 -5.79
N ALA A 56 -2.69 -1.70 -4.72
CA ALA A 56 -2.18 -1.60 -3.36
C ALA A 56 -1.06 -2.61 -3.09
N ARG A 57 -1.23 -3.85 -3.56
CA ARG A 57 -0.22 -4.89 -3.40
C ARG A 57 1.08 -4.54 -4.13
N ILE A 58 0.98 -3.97 -5.32
CA ILE A 58 2.15 -3.52 -6.08
C ILE A 58 2.85 -2.38 -5.34
N LEU A 59 2.09 -1.45 -4.77
CA LEU A 59 2.65 -0.36 -3.97
C LEU A 59 3.39 -0.88 -2.74
N VAL A 60 2.87 -1.92 -2.09
CA VAL A 60 3.57 -2.54 -0.95
C VAL A 60 4.91 -3.11 -1.42
N ASN A 61 4.92 -3.82 -2.55
CA ASN A 61 6.17 -4.37 -3.08
C ASN A 61 7.19 -3.27 -3.38
N LEU A 62 6.72 -2.14 -3.94
CA LEU A 62 7.58 -0.99 -4.18
C LEU A 62 8.14 -0.44 -2.86
N SER A 63 7.30 -0.33 -1.83
CA SER A 63 7.71 0.23 -0.55
C SER A 63 8.88 -0.54 0.08
N THR A 64 8.96 -1.85 -0.18
CA THR A 64 10.05 -2.66 0.36
C THR A 64 11.40 -2.36 -0.31
N LYS A 65 11.38 -1.70 -1.47
CA LYS A 65 12.59 -1.33 -2.21
C LYS A 65 13.00 0.12 -1.99
N GLN A 66 12.14 0.93 -1.39
CA GLN A 66 12.39 2.36 -1.19
C GLN A 66 13.20 2.57 0.08
N ILE A 67 14.34 3.24 -0.05
CA ILE A 67 15.23 3.55 1.05
C ILE A 67 15.02 4.99 1.52
N GLU A 68 14.75 5.89 0.58
CA GLU A 68 14.55 7.30 0.86
C GLU A 68 13.20 7.52 1.55
N LEU A 69 13.22 8.24 2.66
CA LEU A 69 12.01 8.48 3.45
C LEU A 69 10.94 9.20 2.64
N GLU A 70 11.31 10.20 1.83
CA GLU A 70 10.36 10.95 1.02
C GLU A 70 9.62 10.07 0.00
N GLU A 71 10.34 9.17 -0.64
CA GLU A 71 9.74 8.24 -1.60
C GLU A 71 8.75 7.32 -0.90
N LEU A 72 9.12 6.82 0.26
CA LEU A 72 8.28 5.93 1.03
C LEU A 72 7.02 6.66 1.52
N GLU A 73 7.17 7.88 1.99
CA GLU A 73 6.03 8.71 2.42
C GLU A 73 5.04 8.92 1.28
N THR A 74 5.53 9.14 0.05
CA THR A 74 4.67 9.30 -1.12
C THR A 74 3.88 8.02 -1.39
N THR A 75 4.53 6.86 -1.29
CA THR A 75 3.86 5.56 -1.49
C THR A 75 2.80 5.33 -0.41
N VAL A 76 3.13 5.63 0.83
CA VAL A 76 2.18 5.50 1.95
C VAL A 76 0.97 6.41 1.74
N GLU A 77 1.17 7.63 1.26
CA GLU A 77 0.05 8.54 0.96
C GLU A 77 -0.90 7.97 -0.10
N LYS A 78 -0.35 7.31 -1.11
CA LYS A 78 -1.18 6.66 -2.14
C LYS A 78 -2.02 5.55 -1.52
N LEU A 79 -1.45 4.76 -0.63
CA LEU A 79 -2.20 3.72 0.07
C LEU A 79 -3.23 4.29 1.03
N GLU A 80 -2.92 5.40 1.68
CA GLU A 80 -3.88 6.10 2.52
C GLU A 80 -5.11 6.52 1.71
N LYS A 81 -4.90 7.08 0.54
CA LYS A 81 -6.01 7.49 -0.35
C LYS A 81 -6.84 6.30 -0.80
N LEU A 82 -6.19 5.18 -1.12
CA LEU A 82 -6.92 3.96 -1.49
C LEU A 82 -7.77 3.46 -0.31
N GLN A 83 -7.21 3.46 0.88
CA GLN A 83 -7.93 3.03 2.08
C GLN A 83 -9.10 3.94 2.39
N GLN A 84 -8.95 5.24 2.21
CA GLN A 84 -10.03 6.19 2.43
C GLN A 84 -11.16 6.02 1.42
N LYS A 85 -10.82 5.70 0.17
CA LYS A 85 -11.82 5.48 -0.87
C LYS A 85 -12.56 4.14 -0.68
N PHE A 86 -11.82 3.09 -0.33
CA PHE A 86 -12.38 1.75 -0.12
C PHE A 86 -12.38 1.44 1.38
N ARG A 87 -13.10 2.25 2.15
CA ARG A 87 -13.06 2.29 3.61
C ARG A 87 -13.42 0.99 4.29
N ASP A 88 -14.22 0.16 3.65
CA ASP A 88 -14.69 -1.09 4.24
C ASP A 88 -13.88 -2.32 3.80
N SER A 89 -12.83 -2.11 3.01
CA SER A 89 -11.99 -3.21 2.55
C SER A 89 -10.92 -3.54 3.58
N PRO A 90 -11.01 -4.71 4.27
CA PRO A 90 -9.96 -5.09 5.20
C PRO A 90 -8.65 -5.41 4.51
N ASP A 91 -8.69 -5.88 3.26
CA ASP A 91 -7.48 -6.22 2.51
C ASP A 91 -6.67 -4.97 2.14
N ILE A 92 -7.35 -3.91 1.66
CA ILE A 92 -6.65 -2.65 1.37
C ILE A 92 -6.13 -2.03 2.67
N ALA A 93 -6.93 -2.08 3.73
CA ALA A 93 -6.51 -1.58 5.04
C ALA A 93 -5.25 -2.30 5.54
N LEU A 94 -5.18 -3.63 5.34
CA LEU A 94 -4.00 -4.41 5.73
C LEU A 94 -2.76 -3.95 4.96
N HIS A 95 -2.89 -3.72 3.66
CA HIS A 95 -1.74 -3.28 2.86
C HIS A 95 -1.27 -1.89 3.27
N TYR A 96 -2.21 -1.00 3.60
CA TYR A 96 -1.87 0.30 4.16
C TYR A 96 -1.14 0.12 5.51
N ALA A 97 -1.64 -0.76 6.37
CA ALA A 97 -1.01 -1.03 7.67
C ALA A 97 0.43 -1.54 7.52
N ILE A 98 0.66 -2.42 6.54
CA ILE A 98 1.99 -2.95 6.27
C ILE A 98 2.96 -1.81 5.91
N THR A 99 2.53 -0.89 5.04
CA THR A 99 3.40 0.22 4.65
C THR A 99 3.61 1.22 5.79
N LEU A 100 2.62 1.39 6.66
CA LEU A 100 2.81 2.23 7.85
C LEU A 100 3.91 1.66 8.75
N LEU A 101 3.94 0.35 8.93
CA LEU A 101 4.99 -0.28 9.72
C LEU A 101 6.35 -0.12 9.03
N ILE A 102 6.43 -0.30 7.72
CA ILE A 102 7.66 -0.08 6.96
C ILE A 102 8.13 1.37 7.14
N LEU A 103 7.21 2.32 7.03
CA LEU A 103 7.51 3.73 7.22
C LEU A 103 8.09 3.99 8.62
N SER A 104 7.45 3.45 9.66
CA SER A 104 7.89 3.66 11.03
C SER A 104 9.30 3.15 11.26
N ASN A 105 9.68 2.08 10.56
CA ASN A 105 11.03 1.53 10.68
C ASN A 105 12.10 2.42 10.05
N LYS A 106 11.69 3.33 9.16
CA LYS A 106 12.60 4.29 8.52
C LYS A 106 12.61 5.64 9.21
N GLN A 107 11.57 5.95 10.00
CA GLN A 107 11.48 7.21 10.72
C GLN A 107 12.41 7.23 11.92
N THR A 108 13.04 8.37 12.17
CA THR A 108 14.00 8.53 13.27
C THR A 108 13.46 9.43 14.39
N GLU A 109 12.50 10.30 14.08
CA GLU A 109 11.94 11.20 15.07
C GLU A 109 10.74 10.59 15.78
N LEU A 110 10.74 10.66 17.10
CA LEU A 110 9.69 10.06 17.91
C LEU A 110 8.31 10.55 17.55
N LYS A 111 8.14 11.84 17.30
CA LYS A 111 6.85 12.41 16.94
C LYS A 111 6.29 11.83 15.66
N GLU A 112 7.16 11.58 14.69
CA GLU A 112 6.75 10.99 13.42
C GLU A 112 6.30 9.54 13.62
N ILE A 113 7.05 8.78 14.41
CA ILE A 113 6.70 7.38 14.71
C ILE A 113 5.39 7.33 15.48
N GLU A 114 5.18 8.22 16.42
CA GLU A 114 3.93 8.29 17.18
C GLU A 114 2.73 8.60 16.26
N ALA A 115 2.90 9.53 15.31
CA ALA A 115 1.84 9.84 14.34
C ALA A 115 1.50 8.63 13.47
N THR A 116 2.52 7.89 13.04
CA THR A 116 2.31 6.66 12.27
C THR A 116 1.61 5.59 13.10
N ALA A 117 2.01 5.45 14.37
CA ALA A 117 1.36 4.52 15.30
C ALA A 117 -0.11 4.85 15.50
N GLU A 118 -0.46 6.16 15.57
CA GLU A 118 -1.85 6.57 15.71
C GLU A 118 -2.69 6.14 14.51
N LYS A 119 -2.14 6.24 13.30
CA LYS A 119 -2.84 5.76 12.10
C LYS A 119 -3.08 4.25 12.16
N LEU A 120 -2.10 3.48 12.63
CA LEU A 120 -2.27 2.04 12.81
C LEU A 120 -3.30 1.73 13.89
N GLU A 121 -3.32 2.48 14.98
CA GLU A 121 -4.33 2.33 16.01
C GLU A 121 -5.73 2.53 15.46
N ASN A 122 -5.92 3.56 14.64
CA ASN A 122 -7.22 3.84 14.02
C ASN A 122 -7.65 2.71 13.11
N LEU A 123 -6.72 2.14 12.34
CA LEU A 123 -7.02 0.98 11.50
C LEU A 123 -7.39 -0.23 12.34
N GLN A 124 -6.65 -0.48 13.41
CA GLN A 124 -6.91 -1.63 14.29
C GLN A 124 -8.28 -1.51 14.96
N GLN A 125 -8.67 -0.31 15.37
CA GLN A 125 -9.98 -0.09 15.97
C GLN A 125 -11.11 -0.31 14.97
N LYS A 126 -10.91 0.09 13.73
CA LYS A 126 -11.92 -0.10 12.68
C LYS A 126 -12.01 -1.55 12.23
N PHE A 127 -10.88 -2.24 12.14
CA PHE A 127 -10.82 -3.62 11.66
C PHE A 127 -10.40 -4.57 12.78
N GLN A 128 -11.20 -4.59 13.85
CA GLN A 128 -10.88 -5.32 15.07
C GLN A 128 -10.70 -6.83 14.87
N ASP A 129 -11.34 -7.38 13.84
CA ASP A 129 -11.23 -8.81 13.54
C ASP A 129 -9.95 -9.18 12.78
N SER A 130 -9.19 -8.20 12.34
CA SER A 130 -7.96 -8.44 11.59
C SER A 130 -6.79 -8.66 12.54
N HIS A 131 -6.35 -9.89 12.65
CA HIS A 131 -5.15 -10.23 13.44
C HIS A 131 -3.90 -9.63 12.79
N ASP A 132 -3.88 -9.55 11.46
CA ASP A 132 -2.72 -9.04 10.73
C ASP A 132 -2.50 -7.55 10.99
N ILE A 133 -3.56 -6.75 11.02
CA ILE A 133 -3.46 -5.33 11.35
C ILE A 133 -3.07 -5.15 12.82
N ALA A 134 -3.69 -5.93 13.72
CA ALA A 134 -3.35 -5.88 15.14
C ALA A 134 -1.88 -6.21 15.38
N LEU A 135 -1.33 -7.16 14.64
CA LEU A 135 0.08 -7.51 14.74
C LEU A 135 0.99 -6.36 14.35
N ARG A 136 0.65 -5.64 13.27
CA ARG A 136 1.45 -4.49 12.84
C ARG A 136 1.41 -3.36 13.87
N TYR A 137 0.24 -3.12 14.44
CA TYR A 137 0.11 -2.13 15.50
C TYR A 137 0.95 -2.54 16.73
N ALA A 138 0.88 -3.80 17.13
CA ALA A 138 1.67 -4.30 18.25
C ALA A 138 3.18 -4.12 17.99
N ARG A 139 3.62 -4.34 16.77
CA ARG A 139 5.03 -4.19 16.41
C ARG A 139 5.52 -2.74 16.54
N ILE A 140 4.71 -1.77 16.11
CA ILE A 140 5.12 -0.37 16.23
C ILE A 140 5.09 0.06 17.69
N LEU A 141 4.15 -0.44 18.49
CA LEU A 141 4.13 -0.17 19.94
C LEU A 141 5.38 -0.71 20.61
N PHE A 142 5.82 -1.89 20.20
CA PHE A 142 7.06 -2.46 20.72
C PHE A 142 8.26 -1.56 20.38
N THR A 143 8.31 -1.05 19.16
CA THR A 143 9.36 -0.13 18.74
C THR A 143 9.36 1.14 19.60
N LEU A 144 8.18 1.68 19.88
CA LEU A 144 8.04 2.90 20.70
C LEU A 144 8.46 2.66 22.16
N SER A 145 8.32 1.43 22.65
CA SER A 145 8.64 1.11 24.04
C SER A 145 10.13 0.89 24.29
N THR A 146 10.93 0.76 23.23
CA THR A 146 12.38 0.60 23.35
C THR A 146 13.09 1.92 23.08
#